data_f4dd7cea82279f53aa823bf160d09f0e
#
_entry.id   f4dd7cea82279f53aa823bf160d09f0e
#
_cell.length_a   1.000
_cell.length_b   1.000
_cell.length_c   1.000
_cell.angle_alpha   90.00
_cell.angle_beta   90.00
_cell.angle_gamma   90.00
#
_symmetry.space_group_name_H-M   'P 1'
#
loop_
_entity.id
_entity.type
_entity.pdbx_description
1 polymer ?
#
loop_
_entity_poly.entity_id
_entity_poly.type
_entity_poly.pdbx_seq_one_letter_code
_entity_poly.pdbx_strand_id
1 'polypeptide(L)'
;MRLHKKAAACLLAAAMALSMLTACGGGGTGGNGGGNTPTLPNPGEIVLPGEGGEGEGGGEGTETKPTKTPIDKNKSKLAKFNNEYGGFKEFYVEMQEVAYEDGSVEGSTDGFVAVKGNNAYTKMTLSGKNQKQQLVEQLMLKEFDYNNDYLLLRGSKVAVRTNSYKSQSDDNLSLDTLIANKLPDLMWSTEVKVGPTKYYAEVYNLYSYEYTTCFTADGKPVYQFVRKLNEKQLESATLYKTIQAGSGTSKGLCEMPDGFKKYSVDFRNNTLADANGNEFTIETNNKGDVTSVKDNTGKDVTDDFKWVYDLFEMMS
;
A
#
# COMPACT_ATOMS: atom_id res chain seq x y z
N MET A 1 -6.15 19.20 -16.54
CA MET A 1 -6.53 19.44 -15.14
C MET A 1 -7.24 18.26 -14.43
N ARG A 2 -7.37 17.07 -15.03
CA ARG A 2 -7.94 15.85 -14.40
C ARG A 2 -6.90 14.79 -14.01
N LEU A 3 -5.67 14.83 -14.56
CA LEU A 3 -4.60 13.87 -14.23
C LEU A 3 -3.92 14.15 -12.88
N HIS A 4 -3.73 15.43 -12.50
CA HIS A 4 -3.09 15.79 -11.23
C HIS A 4 -3.81 15.30 -9.97
N LYS A 5 -5.12 15.05 -10.05
CA LYS A 5 -5.88 14.50 -8.91
C LYS A 5 -5.64 13.00 -8.67
N LYS A 6 -5.21 12.25 -9.70
CA LYS A 6 -4.98 10.81 -9.58
C LYS A 6 -3.58 10.51 -9.03
N ALA A 7 -2.54 11.23 -9.45
CA ALA A 7 -1.18 11.04 -8.95
C ALA A 7 -1.03 11.50 -7.49
N ALA A 8 -1.61 12.66 -7.13
CA ALA A 8 -1.68 13.10 -5.74
C ALA A 8 -2.47 12.11 -4.86
N ALA A 9 -3.51 11.45 -5.41
CA ALA A 9 -4.24 10.40 -4.71
C ALA A 9 -3.39 9.13 -4.50
N CYS A 10 -2.50 8.77 -5.44
CA CYS A 10 -1.62 7.60 -5.29
C CYS A 10 -0.52 7.83 -4.24
N LEU A 11 0.04 9.03 -4.14
CA LEU A 11 1.03 9.38 -3.11
C LEU A 11 0.38 9.57 -1.73
N LEU A 12 -0.84 10.14 -1.67
CA LEU A 12 -1.65 10.13 -0.46
C LEU A 12 -2.14 8.71 -0.11
N ALA A 13 -2.38 7.84 -1.08
CA ALA A 13 -2.77 6.45 -0.82
C ALA A 13 -1.64 5.62 -0.22
N ALA A 14 -0.37 5.88 -0.54
CA ALA A 14 0.73 5.22 0.15
C ALA A 14 0.86 5.69 1.62
N ALA A 15 0.56 6.95 1.93
CA ALA A 15 0.44 7.45 3.31
C ALA A 15 -0.90 7.01 3.96
N MET A 16 -1.97 6.86 3.18
CA MET A 16 -3.27 6.32 3.61
C MET A 16 -3.40 4.81 3.38
N ALA A 17 -2.40 4.12 2.81
CA ALA A 17 -2.34 2.66 2.74
C ALA A 17 -2.30 2.01 4.13
N LEU A 18 -2.05 2.80 5.16
CA LEU A 18 -2.34 2.43 6.55
C LEU A 18 -3.83 2.53 6.90
N SER A 19 -4.69 3.11 6.06
CA SER A 19 -6.11 3.24 6.33
C SER A 19 -7.06 2.87 5.18
N MET A 20 -6.62 2.75 3.93
CA MET A 20 -7.45 2.29 2.80
C MET A 20 -6.56 1.90 1.61
N LEU A 21 -6.23 0.63 1.48
CA LEU A 21 -5.74 0.03 0.25
C LEU A 21 -6.93 -0.19 -0.69
N THR A 22 -7.31 0.85 -1.43
CA THR A 22 -8.20 0.69 -2.57
C THR A 22 -7.77 1.59 -3.72
N ALA A 23 -7.37 0.94 -4.78
CA ALA A 23 -7.40 1.36 -6.18
C ALA A 23 -6.50 2.55 -6.57
N CYS A 24 -5.38 2.26 -7.20
CA CYS A 24 -5.03 2.83 -8.50
C CYS A 24 -3.95 2.00 -9.19
N GLY A 25 -4.21 1.68 -10.37
CA GLY A 25 -3.76 0.65 -11.21
C GLY A 25 -2.56 0.93 -12.06
N GLY A 26 -1.91 -0.06 -12.52
CA GLY A 26 -1.54 -0.59 -13.78
C GLY A 26 -0.16 -1.20 -13.94
N GLY A 27 -0.10 -2.41 -14.16
CA GLY A 27 0.54 -3.44 -14.91
C GLY A 27 2.03 -3.46 -15.26
N GLY A 28 2.62 -4.68 -15.19
CA GLY A 28 3.81 -5.03 -15.97
C GLY A 28 4.69 -6.14 -15.40
N THR A 29 4.85 -7.11 -16.22
CA THR A 29 5.47 -8.43 -16.19
C THR A 29 6.90 -8.57 -15.70
N GLY A 30 7.17 -9.70 -15.02
CA GLY A 30 8.24 -10.64 -15.32
C GLY A 30 9.52 -10.60 -14.53
N GLY A 31 9.85 -11.72 -13.88
CA GLY A 31 11.19 -12.04 -13.38
C GLY A 31 11.24 -13.38 -12.67
N ASN A 32 11.74 -14.40 -13.37
CA ASN A 32 11.96 -15.76 -12.90
C ASN A 32 13.03 -15.82 -11.81
N GLY A 33 12.75 -16.50 -10.72
CA GLY A 33 13.73 -16.89 -9.70
C GLY A 33 13.18 -18.01 -8.83
N GLY A 34 13.69 -19.21 -9.02
CA GLY A 34 13.21 -20.45 -8.41
C GLY A 34 13.41 -20.53 -6.91
N GLY A 35 12.37 -20.85 -6.23
CA GLY A 35 12.20 -21.16 -4.82
C GLY A 35 10.71 -21.07 -4.55
N ASN A 36 10.15 -22.00 -3.74
CA ASN A 36 8.71 -22.07 -3.42
C ASN A 36 8.19 -20.85 -2.63
N THR A 37 8.53 -19.65 -3.05
CA THR A 37 7.97 -18.41 -2.48
C THR A 37 6.59 -18.21 -3.10
N PRO A 38 5.54 -18.00 -2.27
CA PRO A 38 4.23 -17.66 -2.79
C PRO A 38 4.32 -16.46 -3.75
N THR A 39 3.63 -16.54 -4.87
CA THR A 39 3.50 -15.44 -5.83
C THR A 39 2.03 -15.09 -5.96
N LEU A 40 1.73 -13.84 -6.31
CA LEU A 40 0.37 -13.48 -6.66
C LEU A 40 -0.02 -14.22 -7.95
N PRO A 41 -1.10 -15.01 -7.92
CA PRO A 41 -1.58 -15.74 -9.10
C PRO A 41 -2.28 -14.79 -10.07
N ASN A 42 -2.41 -15.23 -11.31
CA ASN A 42 -3.32 -14.57 -12.25
C ASN A 42 -4.77 -14.69 -11.76
N PRO A 43 -5.67 -13.75 -12.10
CA PRO A 43 -7.07 -13.79 -11.64
C PRO A 43 -7.78 -15.10 -11.94
N GLY A 44 -7.52 -15.73 -13.08
CA GLY A 44 -8.10 -17.02 -13.47
C GLY A 44 -7.60 -18.23 -12.67
N GLU A 45 -6.56 -18.08 -11.85
CA GLU A 45 -6.01 -19.13 -10.99
C GLU A 45 -6.57 -19.05 -9.56
N ILE A 46 -7.41 -18.06 -9.27
CA ILE A 46 -8.03 -17.83 -7.95
C ILE A 46 -9.48 -18.29 -8.03
N VAL A 47 -9.85 -19.29 -7.24
CA VAL A 47 -11.24 -19.75 -7.12
C VAL A 47 -11.80 -19.35 -5.77
N LEU A 48 -12.59 -18.28 -5.76
CA LEU A 48 -13.28 -17.76 -4.60
C LEU A 48 -14.65 -18.42 -4.39
N PRO A 49 -15.19 -18.45 -3.17
CA PRO A 49 -16.52 -18.98 -2.90
C PRO A 49 -17.59 -18.16 -3.64
N GLY A 50 -18.50 -18.85 -4.32
CA GLY A 50 -19.57 -18.25 -5.12
C GLY A 50 -19.25 -18.03 -6.60
N GLU A 51 -18.04 -18.31 -7.06
CA GLU A 51 -17.61 -18.24 -8.48
C GLU A 51 -17.88 -19.54 -9.26
N GLY A 52 -18.93 -20.25 -8.96
CA GLY A 52 -19.37 -21.34 -9.82
C GLY A 52 -20.03 -20.77 -11.07
N GLY A 53 -19.24 -20.45 -12.10
CA GLY A 53 -19.72 -20.07 -13.40
C GLY A 53 -20.57 -21.19 -14.02
N GLU A 54 -21.69 -20.83 -14.64
CA GLU A 54 -22.33 -21.63 -15.66
C GLU A 54 -21.38 -21.69 -16.87
N GLY A 55 -20.42 -22.61 -16.82
CA GLY A 55 -19.63 -23.02 -17.96
C GLY A 55 -20.32 -24.24 -18.56
N GLU A 56 -21.09 -24.08 -19.61
CA GLU A 56 -21.48 -25.16 -20.53
C GLU A 56 -20.20 -25.79 -21.10
N GLY A 57 -19.85 -26.96 -20.59
CA GLY A 57 -18.72 -27.76 -21.08
C GLY A 57 -18.63 -29.06 -20.33
N GLY A 58 -19.25 -30.12 -20.86
CA GLY A 58 -19.32 -31.45 -20.27
C GLY A 58 -17.96 -32.03 -19.89
N GLY A 59 -17.84 -32.37 -18.62
CA GLY A 59 -16.77 -33.15 -18.04
C GLY A 59 -17.20 -33.55 -16.65
N GLU A 60 -17.47 -34.85 -16.44
CA GLU A 60 -17.78 -35.44 -15.13
C GLU A 60 -16.60 -35.30 -14.17
N GLY A 61 -16.61 -34.23 -13.43
CA GLY A 61 -15.80 -34.04 -12.24
C GLY A 61 -16.61 -33.17 -11.28
N THR A 62 -17.24 -33.80 -10.28
CA THR A 62 -17.97 -33.10 -9.20
C THR A 62 -16.99 -32.28 -8.36
N GLU A 63 -16.50 -31.14 -8.85
CA GLU A 63 -15.89 -30.14 -7.98
C GLU A 63 -17.00 -29.51 -7.12
N THR A 64 -17.09 -29.94 -5.87
CA THR A 64 -18.00 -29.34 -4.89
C THR A 64 -17.64 -27.86 -4.75
N LYS A 65 -18.63 -26.99 -5.02
CA LYS A 65 -18.49 -25.53 -4.83
C LYS A 65 -17.99 -25.23 -3.41
N PRO A 66 -17.01 -24.35 -3.24
CA PRO A 66 -16.58 -23.92 -1.90
C PRO A 66 -17.78 -23.35 -1.14
N THR A 67 -18.13 -23.97 -0.02
CA THR A 67 -19.26 -23.55 0.82
C THR A 67 -18.77 -22.58 1.89
N LYS A 68 -19.52 -21.49 2.11
CA LYS A 68 -19.30 -20.57 3.22
C LYS A 68 -19.96 -21.13 4.48
N THR A 69 -19.19 -21.38 5.52
CA THR A 69 -19.67 -21.84 6.83
C THR A 69 -19.58 -20.70 7.83
N PRO A 70 -20.68 -20.28 8.48
CA PRO A 70 -20.64 -19.24 9.51
C PRO A 70 -19.66 -19.58 10.63
N ILE A 71 -18.89 -18.59 11.08
CA ILE A 71 -17.97 -18.73 12.20
C ILE A 71 -18.17 -17.61 13.22
N ASP A 72 -17.94 -17.93 14.49
CA ASP A 72 -17.84 -16.93 15.55
C ASP A 72 -16.56 -16.09 15.34
N LYS A 73 -16.71 -14.77 15.20
CA LYS A 73 -15.60 -13.86 14.98
C LYS A 73 -14.48 -14.02 16.03
N ASN A 74 -14.83 -14.30 17.29
CA ASN A 74 -13.86 -14.45 18.37
C ASN A 74 -13.03 -15.74 18.27
N LYS A 75 -13.49 -16.72 17.48
CA LYS A 75 -12.81 -17.99 17.21
C LYS A 75 -12.09 -17.99 15.88
N SER A 76 -12.26 -16.95 15.07
CA SER A 76 -11.62 -16.84 13.75
C SER A 76 -10.10 -16.81 13.87
N LYS A 77 -9.40 -17.24 12.82
CA LYS A 77 -7.94 -17.11 12.74
C LYS A 77 -7.53 -15.66 12.68
N LEU A 78 -8.33 -14.82 12.02
CA LEU A 78 -8.07 -13.39 11.91
C LEU A 78 -8.17 -12.69 13.26
N ALA A 79 -9.18 -13.03 14.09
CA ALA A 79 -9.27 -12.52 15.47
C ALA A 79 -8.11 -13.00 16.35
N LYS A 80 -7.69 -14.27 16.20
CA LYS A 80 -6.51 -14.80 16.92
C LYS A 80 -5.25 -14.05 16.52
N PHE A 81 -5.06 -13.85 15.21
CA PHE A 81 -3.94 -13.08 14.68
C PHE A 81 -3.94 -11.65 15.25
N ASN A 82 -5.08 -10.97 15.21
CA ASN A 82 -5.21 -9.62 15.78
C ASN A 82 -4.93 -9.59 17.29
N ASN A 83 -5.40 -10.58 18.04
CA ASN A 83 -5.13 -10.67 19.47
C ASN A 83 -3.66 -10.94 19.78
N GLU A 84 -2.99 -11.72 18.95
CA GLU A 84 -1.58 -12.08 19.13
C GLU A 84 -0.64 -10.95 18.67
N TYR A 85 -0.94 -10.31 17.53
CA TYR A 85 -0.02 -9.39 16.86
C TYR A 85 -0.53 -7.92 16.83
N GLY A 86 -1.83 -7.68 16.94
CA GLY A 86 -2.42 -6.34 16.77
C GLY A 86 -1.98 -5.32 17.82
N GLY A 87 -1.59 -5.78 19.02
CA GLY A 87 -1.06 -4.91 20.08
C GLY A 87 0.39 -4.45 19.90
N PHE A 88 1.12 -5.02 18.95
CA PHE A 88 2.52 -4.64 18.72
C PHE A 88 2.62 -3.28 18.05
N LYS A 89 3.40 -2.39 18.65
CA LYS A 89 3.72 -1.06 18.12
C LYS A 89 4.99 -1.03 17.26
N GLU A 90 5.63 -2.17 17.10
CA GLU A 90 6.77 -2.33 16.19
C GLU A 90 6.53 -3.57 15.35
N PHE A 91 6.51 -3.39 14.01
CA PHE A 91 6.31 -4.47 13.07
C PHE A 91 6.91 -4.15 11.68
N TYR A 92 7.07 -5.20 10.89
CA TYR A 92 7.52 -5.15 9.51
C TYR A 92 6.63 -6.07 8.67
N VAL A 93 6.09 -5.56 7.58
CA VAL A 93 5.28 -6.32 6.62
C VAL A 93 5.81 -6.11 5.22
N GLU A 94 6.23 -7.19 4.57
CA GLU A 94 6.54 -7.20 3.16
C GLU A 94 5.36 -7.77 2.40
N MET A 95 4.91 -7.05 1.35
CA MET A 95 3.72 -7.43 0.61
C MET A 95 3.82 -7.04 -0.85
N GLN A 96 2.99 -7.70 -1.64
CA GLN A 96 2.70 -7.34 -3.01
C GLN A 96 1.19 -7.21 -3.15
N GLU A 97 0.74 -6.17 -3.82
CA GLU A 97 -0.67 -5.97 -4.15
C GLU A 97 -0.82 -5.81 -5.66
N VAL A 98 -1.92 -6.34 -6.19
CA VAL A 98 -2.34 -6.13 -7.58
C VAL A 98 -3.76 -5.60 -7.55
N ALA A 99 -4.00 -4.51 -8.26
CA ALA A 99 -5.33 -3.98 -8.51
C ALA A 99 -5.84 -4.46 -9.87
N TYR A 100 -7.15 -4.68 -9.94
CA TYR A 100 -7.81 -5.15 -11.16
C TYR A 100 -8.91 -4.17 -11.58
N GLU A 101 -9.05 -3.97 -12.89
CA GLU A 101 -10.16 -3.26 -13.51
C GLU A 101 -10.65 -4.12 -14.69
N ASP A 102 -11.97 -4.41 -14.74
CA ASP A 102 -12.59 -5.26 -15.75
C ASP A 102 -11.89 -6.63 -15.95
N GLY A 103 -11.43 -7.24 -14.84
CA GLY A 103 -10.75 -8.53 -14.84
C GLY A 103 -9.32 -8.50 -15.39
N SER A 104 -8.79 -7.33 -15.68
CA SER A 104 -7.41 -7.13 -16.13
C SER A 104 -6.57 -6.48 -15.03
N VAL A 105 -5.28 -6.80 -15.01
CA VAL A 105 -4.33 -6.12 -14.09
C VAL A 105 -4.23 -4.67 -14.51
N GLU A 106 -4.61 -3.77 -13.62
CA GLU A 106 -4.49 -2.33 -13.78
C GLU A 106 -3.21 -1.85 -13.08
N GLY A 107 -2.78 -2.49 -11.97
CA GLY A 107 -1.59 -2.14 -11.28
C GLY A 107 -1.05 -3.08 -10.24
N SER A 108 0.21 -2.85 -9.91
CA SER A 108 0.82 -3.56 -8.82
C SER A 108 1.72 -2.67 -7.97
N THR A 109 1.77 -3.03 -6.70
CA THR A 109 2.66 -2.46 -5.70
C THR A 109 3.46 -3.59 -5.09
N ASP A 110 4.77 -3.46 -4.98
CA ASP A 110 5.64 -4.44 -4.34
C ASP A 110 6.61 -3.74 -3.39
N GLY A 111 6.67 -4.17 -2.14
CA GLY A 111 7.56 -3.58 -1.18
C GLY A 111 7.22 -3.93 0.26
N PHE A 112 7.49 -2.99 1.17
CA PHE A 112 7.26 -3.22 2.58
C PHE A 112 6.88 -1.96 3.35
N VAL A 113 6.27 -2.20 4.51
CA VAL A 113 5.97 -1.20 5.54
C VAL A 113 6.68 -1.63 6.82
N ALA A 114 7.42 -0.72 7.43
CA ALA A 114 7.98 -0.86 8.78
C ALA A 114 7.35 0.19 9.69
N VAL A 115 7.00 -0.21 10.91
CA VAL A 115 6.38 0.68 11.91
C VAL A 115 7.12 0.56 13.22
N LYS A 116 7.30 1.70 13.91
CA LYS A 116 7.82 1.77 15.27
C LYS A 116 7.10 2.88 16.04
N GLY A 117 6.18 2.50 16.90
CA GLY A 117 5.32 3.46 17.60
C GLY A 117 4.42 4.21 16.61
N ASN A 118 4.57 5.53 16.59
CA ASN A 118 3.82 6.41 15.69
C ASN A 118 4.60 6.74 14.39
N ASN A 119 5.78 6.16 14.21
CA ASN A 119 6.59 6.36 13.02
C ASN A 119 6.40 5.20 12.06
N ALA A 120 6.39 5.49 10.77
CA ALA A 120 6.33 4.45 9.74
C ALA A 120 7.28 4.78 8.59
N TYR A 121 7.87 3.73 8.04
CA TYR A 121 8.63 3.82 6.79
C TYR A 121 8.02 2.85 5.77
N THR A 122 7.77 3.37 4.60
CA THR A 122 7.23 2.61 3.47
C THR A 122 8.18 2.70 2.29
N LYS A 123 8.49 1.56 1.70
CA LYS A 123 9.25 1.47 0.46
C LYS A 123 8.49 0.58 -0.50
N MET A 124 7.98 1.17 -1.56
CA MET A 124 7.12 0.50 -2.54
C MET A 124 7.61 0.77 -3.95
N THR A 125 7.62 -0.27 -4.76
CA THR A 125 7.73 -0.16 -6.19
C THR A 125 6.34 -0.19 -6.80
N LEU A 126 5.97 0.88 -7.46
CA LEU A 126 4.70 1.02 -8.16
C LEU A 126 4.90 0.68 -9.63
N SER A 127 3.99 -0.09 -10.20
CA SER A 127 4.03 -0.45 -11.62
C SER A 127 2.64 -0.22 -12.22
N GLY A 128 2.57 0.53 -13.30
CA GLY A 128 1.35 0.97 -13.96
C GLY A 128 1.20 0.44 -15.39
N LYS A 129 -0.03 0.22 -15.86
CA LYS A 129 -0.34 -0.07 -17.27
C LYS A 129 0.12 1.12 -18.11
N ASN A 130 1.19 0.93 -18.90
CA ASN A 130 1.81 1.98 -19.70
C ASN A 130 2.60 3.06 -18.89
N GLN A 131 2.93 2.79 -17.63
CA GLN A 131 3.76 3.70 -16.82
C GLN A 131 5.12 3.06 -16.53
N LYS A 132 6.14 3.89 -16.39
CA LYS A 132 7.44 3.43 -15.89
C LYS A 132 7.28 2.96 -14.44
N GLN A 133 7.97 1.90 -14.11
CA GLN A 133 8.10 1.46 -12.74
C GLN A 133 8.71 2.58 -11.89
N GLN A 134 8.07 2.89 -10.77
CA GLN A 134 8.45 3.97 -9.88
C GLN A 134 8.73 3.45 -8.47
N LEU A 135 9.91 3.76 -7.95
CA LEU A 135 10.24 3.49 -6.54
C LEU A 135 9.85 4.69 -5.69
N VAL A 136 8.99 4.47 -4.70
CA VAL A 136 8.56 5.49 -3.75
C VAL A 136 9.01 5.08 -2.35
N GLU A 137 9.70 5.99 -1.66
CA GLU A 137 10.08 5.83 -0.26
C GLU A 137 9.47 6.96 0.56
N GLN A 138 8.67 6.58 1.55
CA GLN A 138 8.00 7.53 2.45
C GLN A 138 8.39 7.26 3.90
N LEU A 139 8.51 8.32 4.66
CA LEU A 139 8.77 8.28 6.09
C LEU A 139 7.77 9.17 6.81
N MET A 140 6.91 8.57 7.61
CA MET A 140 6.07 9.30 8.54
C MET A 140 6.78 9.40 9.89
N LEU A 141 6.95 10.61 10.37
CA LEU A 141 7.53 10.89 11.69
C LEU A 141 6.57 11.68 12.55
N LYS A 142 6.39 11.22 13.78
CA LYS A 142 5.77 12.04 14.80
C LYS A 142 6.81 12.99 15.37
N GLU A 143 6.62 14.28 15.11
CA GLU A 143 7.45 15.37 15.61
C GLU A 143 6.57 16.29 16.45
N PHE A 144 6.77 16.31 17.78
CA PHE A 144 5.90 16.98 18.75
C PHE A 144 4.43 16.51 18.63
N ASP A 145 3.51 17.43 18.34
CA ASP A 145 2.08 17.17 18.19
C ASP A 145 1.65 16.89 16.73
N TYR A 146 2.62 16.77 15.81
CA TYR A 146 2.34 16.59 14.40
C TYR A 146 2.90 15.29 13.87
N ASN A 147 2.13 14.65 12.99
CA ASN A 147 2.63 13.63 12.08
C ASN A 147 3.06 14.32 10.80
N ASN A 148 4.30 14.12 10.39
CA ASN A 148 4.88 14.68 9.19
C ASN A 148 5.19 13.57 8.20
N ASP A 149 4.68 13.67 7.00
CA ASP A 149 4.94 12.73 5.91
C ASP A 149 6.06 13.28 5.03
N TYR A 150 7.13 12.52 4.92
CA TYR A 150 8.29 12.85 4.09
C TYR A 150 8.42 11.87 2.92
N LEU A 151 8.61 12.40 1.72
CA LEU A 151 9.10 11.64 0.58
C LEU A 151 10.62 11.68 0.59
N LEU A 152 11.27 10.52 0.51
CA LEU A 152 12.74 10.41 0.56
C LEU A 152 13.34 10.30 -0.85
N LEU A 153 14.09 11.31 -1.26
CA LEU A 153 14.84 11.34 -2.51
C LEU A 153 16.30 10.93 -2.22
N ARG A 154 16.57 9.61 -2.30
CA ARG A 154 17.84 9.02 -1.88
C ARG A 154 19.05 9.58 -2.65
N GLY A 155 18.91 9.76 -3.97
CA GLY A 155 19.99 10.25 -4.84
C GLY A 155 20.54 11.60 -4.42
N SER A 156 19.67 12.50 -3.98
CA SER A 156 20.01 13.86 -3.54
C SER A 156 20.13 13.99 -2.01
N LYS A 157 19.82 12.93 -1.24
CA LYS A 157 19.72 12.96 0.22
C LYS A 157 18.79 14.07 0.72
N VAL A 158 17.59 14.13 0.13
CA VAL A 158 16.59 15.12 0.47
C VAL A 158 15.34 14.40 1.01
N ALA A 159 14.76 14.94 2.08
CA ALA A 159 13.47 14.56 2.63
C ALA A 159 12.48 15.70 2.43
N VAL A 160 11.51 15.49 1.56
CA VAL A 160 10.49 16.49 1.23
C VAL A 160 9.25 16.24 2.07
N ARG A 161 8.92 17.15 2.95
CA ARG A 161 7.67 17.10 3.70
C ARG A 161 6.50 17.43 2.76
N THR A 162 5.69 16.42 2.49
CA THR A 162 4.53 16.53 1.60
C THR A 162 3.24 16.80 2.36
N ASN A 163 3.20 16.43 3.65
CA ASN A 163 2.04 16.63 4.50
C ASN A 163 2.46 16.84 5.96
N SER A 164 1.60 17.54 6.70
CA SER A 164 1.76 17.73 8.15
C SER A 164 0.38 17.94 8.77
N TYR A 165 0.01 17.09 9.72
CA TYR A 165 -1.27 17.16 10.40
C TYR A 165 -1.12 16.89 11.90
N LYS A 166 -2.03 17.51 12.69
CA LYS A 166 -2.00 17.33 14.13
C LYS A 166 -2.29 15.88 14.49
N SER A 167 -1.38 15.26 15.23
CA SER A 167 -1.54 13.90 15.72
C SER A 167 -2.74 13.82 16.68
N GLN A 168 -3.63 12.86 16.45
CA GLN A 168 -4.70 12.53 17.37
C GLN A 168 -4.28 11.39 18.30
N SER A 169 -4.93 11.26 19.45
CA SER A 169 -4.59 10.22 20.44
C SER A 169 -4.72 8.79 19.89
N ASP A 170 -5.54 8.62 18.85
CA ASP A 170 -5.90 7.32 18.27
C ASP A 170 -5.13 7.01 16.96
N ASP A 171 -4.18 7.87 16.55
CA ASP A 171 -3.32 7.66 15.36
C ASP A 171 -2.26 6.57 15.60
N ASN A 172 -2.61 5.52 16.33
CA ASN A 172 -1.69 4.40 16.53
C ASN A 172 -1.69 3.51 15.29
N LEU A 173 -0.55 3.48 14.63
CA LEU A 173 -0.30 2.49 13.60
C LEU A 173 -0.15 1.12 14.25
N SER A 174 -1.01 0.19 13.89
CA SER A 174 -1.01 -1.16 14.42
C SER A 174 -1.18 -2.19 13.30
N LEU A 175 -0.70 -3.39 13.51
CA LEU A 175 -0.71 -4.43 12.48
C LEU A 175 -2.13 -4.87 12.11
N ASP A 176 -3.06 -4.84 13.06
CA ASP A 176 -4.46 -5.12 12.80
C ASP A 176 -5.12 -4.09 11.87
N THR A 177 -4.71 -2.82 11.93
CA THR A 177 -5.21 -1.80 11.00
C THR A 177 -4.74 -2.04 9.56
N LEU A 178 -3.58 -2.66 9.39
CA LEU A 178 -3.04 -2.99 8.07
C LEU A 178 -3.73 -4.21 7.44
N ILE A 179 -4.09 -5.21 8.25
CA ILE A 179 -4.58 -6.50 7.74
C ILE A 179 -6.09 -6.64 7.89
N ALA A 180 -6.66 -6.18 9.00
CA ALA A 180 -8.10 -6.28 9.28
C ALA A 180 -8.54 -5.32 10.38
N ASN A 181 -8.86 -4.10 10.03
CA ASN A 181 -9.12 -2.99 10.98
C ASN A 181 -10.33 -3.23 11.93
N LYS A 182 -11.40 -3.81 11.45
CA LYS A 182 -12.58 -4.13 12.27
C LYS A 182 -13.21 -5.41 11.76
N LEU A 183 -13.21 -6.44 12.58
CA LEU A 183 -13.93 -7.66 12.25
C LEU A 183 -15.43 -7.46 12.49
N PRO A 184 -16.28 -7.68 11.50
CA PRO A 184 -17.74 -7.63 11.67
C PRO A 184 -18.22 -8.82 12.49
N ASP A 185 -19.45 -8.75 12.98
CA ASP A 185 -20.03 -9.82 13.77
C ASP A 185 -20.31 -11.08 12.94
N LEU A 186 -20.57 -10.91 11.64
CA LEU A 186 -20.85 -12.00 10.73
C LEU A 186 -19.63 -12.29 9.84
N MET A 187 -19.10 -13.49 10.02
CA MET A 187 -17.97 -14.02 9.25
C MET A 187 -18.26 -15.45 8.82
N TRP A 188 -17.55 -15.88 7.78
CA TRP A 188 -17.63 -17.24 7.26
C TRP A 188 -16.22 -17.82 7.06
N SER A 189 -16.12 -19.13 7.26
CA SER A 189 -14.97 -19.90 6.80
C SER A 189 -15.27 -20.57 5.46
N THR A 190 -14.24 -20.75 4.66
CA THR A 190 -14.32 -21.43 3.38
C THR A 190 -12.96 -22.00 2.99
N GLU A 191 -12.90 -22.70 1.88
CA GLU A 191 -11.66 -23.08 1.19
C GLU A 191 -11.50 -22.22 -0.06
N VAL A 192 -10.29 -21.70 -0.28
CA VAL A 192 -9.92 -20.95 -1.48
C VAL A 192 -8.78 -21.67 -2.18
N LYS A 193 -8.92 -21.88 -3.48
CA LYS A 193 -7.85 -22.43 -4.32
C LYS A 193 -7.07 -21.27 -4.95
N VAL A 194 -5.76 -21.29 -4.78
CA VAL A 194 -4.82 -20.33 -5.37
C VAL A 194 -3.78 -21.12 -6.13
N GLY A 195 -3.85 -21.12 -7.46
CA GLY A 195 -3.09 -22.03 -8.28
C GLY A 195 -3.37 -23.50 -7.91
N PRO A 196 -2.35 -24.32 -7.64
CA PRO A 196 -2.52 -25.73 -7.22
C PRO A 196 -2.86 -25.89 -5.74
N THR A 197 -2.77 -24.84 -4.92
CA THR A 197 -2.84 -24.92 -3.45
C THR A 197 -4.21 -24.50 -2.94
N LYS A 198 -4.71 -25.27 -1.96
CA LYS A 198 -5.92 -24.96 -1.23
C LYS A 198 -5.57 -24.34 0.12
N TYR A 199 -6.25 -23.25 0.45
CA TYR A 199 -6.08 -22.51 1.70
C TYR A 199 -7.39 -22.48 2.49
N TYR A 200 -7.29 -22.64 3.79
CA TYR A 200 -8.35 -22.20 4.68
C TYR A 200 -8.46 -20.68 4.58
N ALA A 201 -9.66 -20.17 4.42
CA ALA A 201 -9.90 -18.75 4.29
C ALA A 201 -11.07 -18.30 5.17
N GLU A 202 -11.03 -17.05 5.58
CA GLU A 202 -12.12 -16.37 6.30
C GLU A 202 -12.62 -15.22 5.45
N VAL A 203 -13.95 -15.12 5.37
CA VAL A 203 -14.67 -14.17 4.53
C VAL A 203 -15.50 -13.28 5.43
N TYR A 204 -15.48 -11.98 5.15
CA TYR A 204 -16.34 -11.01 5.81
C TYR A 204 -16.69 -9.85 4.88
N ASN A 205 -17.82 -9.22 5.16
CA ASN A 205 -18.26 -8.04 4.43
C ASN A 205 -18.01 -6.80 5.27
N LEU A 206 -17.39 -5.78 4.66
CA LEU A 206 -17.18 -4.49 5.27
C LEU A 206 -17.52 -3.40 4.25
N TYR A 207 -18.47 -2.51 4.61
CA TYR A 207 -19.04 -1.54 3.68
C TYR A 207 -19.60 -2.22 2.42
N SER A 208 -19.15 -1.82 1.24
CA SER A 208 -19.58 -2.38 -0.06
C SER A 208 -18.68 -3.49 -0.59
N TYR A 209 -17.77 -4.02 0.23
CA TYR A 209 -16.76 -4.98 -0.19
C TYR A 209 -16.84 -6.29 0.59
N GLU A 210 -16.48 -7.38 -0.08
CA GLU A 210 -16.19 -8.67 0.50
C GLU A 210 -14.68 -8.87 0.56
N TYR A 211 -14.19 -9.20 1.75
CA TYR A 211 -12.79 -9.52 2.02
C TYR A 211 -12.66 -11.02 2.24
N THR A 212 -11.72 -11.65 1.57
CA THR A 212 -11.37 -13.07 1.73
C THR A 212 -9.92 -13.17 2.12
N THR A 213 -9.61 -13.55 3.37
CA THR A 213 -8.26 -13.70 3.87
C THR A 213 -7.89 -15.17 3.97
N CYS A 214 -6.86 -15.59 3.26
CA CYS A 214 -6.28 -16.94 3.29
C CYS A 214 -5.17 -17.04 4.32
N PHE A 215 -5.06 -18.20 4.97
CA PHE A 215 -4.10 -18.42 6.04
C PHE A 215 -3.14 -19.57 5.73
N THR A 216 -1.91 -19.42 6.16
CA THR A 216 -0.94 -20.50 6.26
C THR A 216 -1.35 -21.51 7.32
N ALA A 217 -0.69 -22.66 7.37
CA ALA A 217 -0.98 -23.72 8.36
C ALA A 217 -0.78 -23.22 9.81
N ASP A 218 0.21 -22.34 10.03
CA ASP A 218 0.50 -21.71 11.33
C ASP A 218 -0.42 -20.52 11.66
N GLY A 219 -1.41 -20.21 10.80
CA GLY A 219 -2.45 -19.27 11.09
C GLY A 219 -2.13 -17.80 10.73
N LYS A 220 -1.06 -17.55 9.99
CA LYS A 220 -0.74 -16.20 9.50
C LYS A 220 -1.46 -15.90 8.19
N PRO A 221 -1.93 -14.67 7.98
CA PRO A 221 -2.42 -14.24 6.67
C PRO A 221 -1.34 -14.41 5.59
N VAL A 222 -1.73 -14.93 4.43
CA VAL A 222 -0.85 -15.09 3.27
C VAL A 222 -1.40 -14.39 2.03
N TYR A 223 -2.72 -14.49 1.80
CA TYR A 223 -3.40 -13.75 0.74
C TYR A 223 -4.62 -13.03 1.30
N GLN A 224 -4.92 -11.88 0.71
CA GLN A 224 -6.21 -11.21 0.89
C GLN A 224 -6.76 -10.84 -0.48
N PHE A 225 -8.00 -11.19 -0.73
CA PHE A 225 -8.74 -10.86 -1.95
C PHE A 225 -9.89 -9.94 -1.61
N VAL A 226 -10.07 -8.92 -2.40
CA VAL A 226 -11.14 -7.93 -2.22
C VAL A 226 -11.98 -7.88 -3.49
N ARG A 227 -13.31 -7.91 -3.33
CA ARG A 227 -14.27 -7.69 -4.42
C ARG A 227 -15.45 -6.86 -3.94
N LYS A 228 -16.12 -6.15 -4.83
CA LYS A 228 -17.39 -5.51 -4.47
C LYS A 228 -18.45 -6.55 -4.17
N LEU A 229 -19.33 -6.23 -3.22
CA LEU A 229 -20.49 -7.09 -2.93
C LEU A 229 -21.33 -7.24 -4.20
N ASN A 230 -21.73 -8.50 -4.48
CA ASN A 230 -22.51 -8.90 -5.65
C ASN A 230 -21.79 -8.81 -7.00
N GLU A 231 -20.50 -8.48 -7.02
CA GLU A 231 -19.65 -8.60 -8.21
C GLU A 231 -18.79 -9.86 -8.12
N LYS A 232 -18.50 -10.48 -9.27
CA LYS A 232 -17.64 -11.67 -9.35
C LYS A 232 -16.17 -11.27 -9.51
N GLN A 233 -15.92 -10.07 -10.04
CA GLN A 233 -14.59 -9.60 -10.37
C GLN A 233 -13.84 -9.13 -9.10
N LEU A 234 -12.56 -9.46 -9.05
CA LEU A 234 -11.65 -8.94 -8.03
C LEU A 234 -11.39 -7.45 -8.28
N GLU A 235 -11.35 -6.68 -7.20
CA GLU A 235 -10.82 -5.32 -7.16
C GLU A 235 -9.32 -5.33 -6.84
N SER A 236 -8.91 -6.17 -5.87
CA SER A 236 -7.50 -6.33 -5.55
C SER A 236 -7.17 -7.70 -4.97
N ALA A 237 -5.89 -8.04 -5.06
CA ALA A 237 -5.29 -9.20 -4.41
C ALA A 237 -3.98 -8.77 -3.75
N THR A 238 -3.82 -9.10 -2.47
CA THR A 238 -2.61 -8.85 -1.69
C THR A 238 -1.96 -10.17 -1.30
N LEU A 239 -0.65 -10.27 -1.50
CA LEU A 239 0.21 -11.33 -0.97
C LEU A 239 1.05 -10.74 0.17
N TYR A 240 0.91 -11.29 1.37
CA TYR A 240 1.79 -11.01 2.50
C TYR A 240 3.00 -11.96 2.45
N LYS A 241 4.15 -11.45 1.99
CA LYS A 241 5.39 -12.23 1.86
C LYS A 241 6.03 -12.49 3.22
N THR A 242 6.01 -11.47 4.07
CA THR A 242 6.63 -11.51 5.41
C THR A 242 5.80 -10.69 6.38
N ILE A 243 5.48 -11.23 7.54
CA ILE A 243 4.87 -10.50 8.65
C ILE A 243 5.73 -10.78 9.90
N GLN A 244 6.31 -9.72 10.47
CA GLN A 244 7.10 -9.76 11.70
C GLN A 244 6.58 -8.70 12.67
N ALA A 245 6.46 -9.04 13.95
CA ALA A 245 6.03 -8.11 14.98
C ALA A 245 6.90 -8.28 16.23
N GLY A 246 7.11 -7.20 16.96
CA GLY A 246 7.93 -7.14 18.15
C GLY A 246 9.17 -6.27 18.00
N SER A 247 9.89 -6.09 19.09
CA SER A 247 11.05 -5.20 19.16
C SER A 247 12.14 -5.56 18.16
N GLY A 248 12.67 -4.57 17.46
CA GLY A 248 13.75 -4.69 16.49
C GLY A 248 13.29 -5.10 15.07
N THR A 249 12.01 -5.36 14.86
CA THR A 249 11.51 -5.76 13.53
C THR A 249 11.55 -4.62 12.50
N SER A 250 11.44 -3.37 12.94
CA SER A 250 11.55 -2.17 12.09
C SER A 250 12.96 -1.92 11.55
N LYS A 251 13.98 -2.60 12.09
CA LYS A 251 15.39 -2.52 11.64
C LYS A 251 15.96 -1.09 11.59
N GLY A 252 15.48 -0.18 12.45
CA GLY A 252 15.91 1.22 12.44
C GLY A 252 15.43 2.06 11.26
N LEU A 253 14.49 1.54 10.45
CA LEU A 253 14.01 2.22 9.24
C LEU A 253 13.10 3.43 9.54
N CYS A 254 12.45 3.46 10.70
CA CYS A 254 11.46 4.47 11.08
C CYS A 254 12.09 5.73 11.68
N GLU A 255 13.26 6.10 11.21
CA GLU A 255 14.01 7.29 11.62
C GLU A 255 14.52 8.03 10.39
N MET A 256 14.71 9.36 10.50
CA MET A 256 15.27 10.14 9.41
C MET A 256 16.70 9.65 9.11
N PRO A 257 17.00 9.24 7.87
CA PRO A 257 18.34 8.78 7.53
C PRO A 257 19.37 9.90 7.67
N ASP A 258 20.60 9.54 8.09
CA ASP A 258 21.68 10.47 8.30
C ASP A 258 22.03 11.26 7.03
N GLY A 259 22.28 12.57 7.21
CA GLY A 259 22.70 13.47 6.15
C GLY A 259 21.61 13.93 5.21
N PHE A 260 20.34 13.58 5.48
CA PHE A 260 19.22 14.10 4.70
C PHE A 260 18.89 15.54 5.09
N LYS A 261 18.75 16.40 4.07
CA LYS A 261 18.24 17.76 4.23
C LYS A 261 16.71 17.76 4.16
N LYS A 262 16.06 18.45 5.10
CA LYS A 262 14.60 18.55 5.14
C LYS A 262 14.12 19.79 4.39
N TYR A 263 13.11 19.60 3.55
CA TYR A 263 12.36 20.67 2.88
C TYR A 263 10.87 20.44 3.06
N SER A 264 10.08 21.51 2.99
CA SER A 264 8.63 21.44 2.84
C SER A 264 8.24 22.03 1.48
N VAL A 265 7.26 21.41 0.80
CA VAL A 265 6.80 21.87 -0.51
C VAL A 265 5.31 22.17 -0.45
N ASP A 266 4.93 23.35 -0.95
CA ASP A 266 3.56 23.72 -1.24
C ASP A 266 3.34 23.65 -2.76
N PHE A 267 2.76 22.54 -3.20
CA PHE A 267 2.46 22.33 -4.63
C PHE A 267 1.38 23.25 -5.20
N ARG A 268 0.57 23.89 -4.33
CA ARG A 268 -0.48 24.82 -4.79
C ARG A 268 0.11 26.18 -5.17
N ASN A 269 1.10 26.60 -4.39
CA ASN A 269 1.76 27.88 -4.57
C ASN A 269 3.09 27.77 -5.30
N ASN A 270 3.53 26.55 -5.65
CA ASN A 270 4.83 26.25 -6.23
C ASN A 270 5.98 26.87 -5.41
N THR A 271 5.95 26.67 -4.10
CA THR A 271 6.99 27.13 -3.19
C THR A 271 7.59 25.97 -2.42
N LEU A 272 8.84 26.13 -2.03
CA LEU A 272 9.49 25.22 -1.08
C LEU A 272 10.19 26.04 0.00
N ALA A 273 10.34 25.46 1.19
CA ALA A 273 11.11 26.04 2.26
C ALA A 273 12.07 25.00 2.86
N ASP A 274 13.30 25.46 3.21
CA ASP A 274 14.25 24.62 3.94
C ASP A 274 13.93 24.55 5.44
N ALA A 275 14.73 23.80 6.19
CA ALA A 275 14.56 23.64 7.64
C ALA A 275 14.80 24.93 8.44
N ASN A 276 15.44 25.95 7.85
CA ASN A 276 15.70 27.24 8.46
C ASN A 276 14.60 28.26 8.14
N GLY A 277 13.60 27.88 7.30
CA GLY A 277 12.53 28.75 6.87
C GLY A 277 12.90 29.65 5.69
N ASN A 278 14.03 29.40 5.00
CA ASN A 278 14.31 30.08 3.74
C ASN A 278 13.34 29.58 2.67
N GLU A 279 12.66 30.50 2.01
CA GLU A 279 11.67 30.21 0.98
C GLU A 279 12.27 30.34 -0.42
N PHE A 280 11.79 29.47 -1.32
CA PHE A 280 12.16 29.42 -2.71
C PHE A 280 10.90 29.27 -3.56
N THR A 281 10.93 29.87 -4.75
CA THR A 281 9.84 29.78 -5.72
C THR A 281 10.19 28.79 -6.82
N ILE A 282 9.30 27.88 -7.14
CA ILE A 282 9.42 26.92 -8.23
C ILE A 282 8.66 27.48 -9.43
N GLU A 283 9.36 27.77 -10.51
CA GLU A 283 8.72 28.20 -11.76
C GLU A 283 8.39 26.97 -12.61
N THR A 284 7.21 26.96 -13.19
CA THR A 284 6.75 25.88 -14.08
C THR A 284 6.25 26.44 -15.40
N ASN A 285 6.35 25.65 -16.46
CA ASN A 285 5.74 25.98 -17.74
C ASN A 285 4.21 25.69 -17.74
N ASN A 286 3.55 25.96 -18.86
CA ASN A 286 2.11 25.74 -19.03
C ASN A 286 1.69 24.24 -18.94
N LYS A 287 2.65 23.32 -18.98
CA LYS A 287 2.44 21.88 -18.83
C LYS A 287 2.62 21.41 -17.38
N GLY A 288 3.14 22.27 -16.50
CA GLY A 288 3.49 21.95 -15.13
C GLY A 288 4.92 21.45 -14.95
N ASP A 289 5.74 21.42 -16.02
CA ASP A 289 7.14 21.02 -15.89
C ASP A 289 7.95 22.14 -15.22
N VAL A 290 8.82 21.80 -14.30
CA VAL A 290 9.71 22.74 -13.62
C VAL A 290 10.67 23.38 -14.63
N THR A 291 10.83 24.69 -14.58
CA THR A 291 11.75 25.43 -15.45
C THR A 291 12.90 26.07 -14.68
N SER A 292 12.66 26.54 -13.46
CA SER A 292 13.69 27.09 -12.58
C SER A 292 13.26 27.06 -11.11
N VAL A 293 14.23 27.24 -10.22
CA VAL A 293 14.01 27.51 -8.79
C VAL A 293 14.73 28.81 -8.44
N LYS A 294 14.02 29.74 -7.80
CA LYS A 294 14.54 31.05 -7.40
C LYS A 294 14.50 31.22 -5.89
N ASP A 295 15.52 31.86 -5.33
CA ASP A 295 15.52 32.28 -3.94
C ASP A 295 14.59 33.51 -3.71
N ASN A 296 14.48 33.96 -2.46
CA ASN A 296 13.67 35.10 -2.06
C ASN A 296 14.17 36.45 -2.63
N THR A 297 15.36 36.51 -3.22
CA THR A 297 15.88 37.68 -3.92
C THR A 297 15.60 37.64 -5.42
N GLY A 298 15.03 36.54 -5.93
CA GLY A 298 14.78 36.31 -7.36
C GLY A 298 15.99 35.74 -8.10
N LYS A 299 17.09 35.40 -7.39
CA LYS A 299 18.26 34.77 -7.98
C LYS A 299 17.94 33.31 -8.34
N ASP A 300 18.35 32.88 -9.52
CA ASP A 300 18.27 31.49 -9.96
C ASP A 300 19.23 30.62 -9.14
N VAL A 301 18.70 29.60 -8.51
CA VAL A 301 19.40 28.61 -7.68
C VAL A 301 19.07 27.17 -8.12
N THR A 302 18.58 27.00 -9.33
CA THR A 302 18.10 25.71 -9.89
C THR A 302 19.13 24.60 -9.76
N ASP A 303 20.44 24.92 -9.92
CA ASP A 303 21.50 23.92 -9.83
C ASP A 303 21.59 23.24 -8.44
N ASP A 304 21.23 23.95 -7.39
CA ASP A 304 21.20 23.42 -6.01
C ASP A 304 19.94 22.59 -5.72
N PHE A 305 18.93 22.70 -6.60
CA PHE A 305 17.59 22.11 -6.42
C PHE A 305 17.19 21.16 -7.56
N LYS A 306 18.15 20.52 -8.24
CA LYS A 306 17.84 19.59 -9.35
C LYS A 306 16.88 18.46 -8.96
N TRP A 307 16.86 18.08 -7.69
CA TRP A 307 15.93 17.08 -7.17
C TRP A 307 14.45 17.51 -7.27
N VAL A 308 14.16 18.81 -7.44
CA VAL A 308 12.79 19.31 -7.63
C VAL A 308 12.20 18.79 -8.94
N TYR A 309 13.01 18.60 -9.98
CA TYR A 309 12.56 18.00 -11.24
C TYR A 309 12.09 16.56 -11.02
N ASP A 310 12.89 15.74 -10.31
CA ASP A 310 12.55 14.37 -9.99
C ASP A 310 11.25 14.30 -9.15
N LEU A 311 11.11 15.21 -8.17
CA LEU A 311 9.91 15.32 -7.34
C LEU A 311 8.65 15.62 -8.17
N PHE A 312 8.73 16.58 -9.08
CA PHE A 312 7.58 16.96 -9.92
C PHE A 312 7.26 15.88 -10.97
N GLU A 313 8.27 15.19 -11.53
CA GLU A 313 8.06 14.04 -12.41
C GLU A 313 7.35 12.89 -11.64
N MET A 314 7.70 12.67 -10.37
CA MET A 314 7.02 11.66 -9.53
C MET A 314 5.56 12.02 -9.21
N MET A 315 5.22 13.32 -9.21
CA MET A 315 3.90 13.82 -8.83
C MET A 315 2.99 14.07 -10.06
N SER A 316 3.51 14.03 -11.27
CA SER A 316 2.77 14.23 -12.54
C SER A 316 2.20 12.91 -13.07
#